data_b086bf39fdc13a33f2f73ac7954e48fe
#
_entry.id   b086bf39fdc13a33f2f73ac7954e48fe
#
_cell.length_a   1.000
_cell.length_b   1.000
_cell.length_c   1.000
_cell.angle_alpha   90.00
_cell.angle_beta   90.00
_cell.angle_gamma   90.00
#
_symmetry.space_group_name_H-M   'P 1'
#
loop_
_entity.id
_entity.type
_entity.pdbx_description
1 polymer ?
#
loop_
_entity_poly.entity_id
_entity_poly.type
_entity_poly.pdbx_seq_one_letter_code
_entity_poly.pdbx_strand_id
1 'polypeptide(L)'
;MEIKIERFLQENSSDNFITISTCKKASSKYELSYHEVEKIALQNGLLPLRYKRNQTTISFENQLKLLNAHVAIIGCGGLGGHIAENLARIGVGKMTLYDLDVFEEHNLNRQNFSNYDVIGKEKVYVVKKECERINPSLRINAHYKEFTVAQDFKEISNVDVVIDALDNPALKLELAFTCKENNLPFVHGAIAGFNTQHASCISLEHLYKNGSKGIETSVGNPAFTVSFAASLQSLECVKLILGLKENLEGKILLCNLLENEFILLDN
;
A
#
# COMPACT_ATOMS: atom_id res chain seq x y z
N MET A 1 -10.37 2.58 -32.21
CA MET A 1 -10.47 3.50 -31.03
C MET A 1 -9.08 3.80 -30.50
N GLU A 2 -8.28 2.80 -30.27
CA GLU A 2 -6.93 2.90 -29.67
C GLU A 2 -6.01 3.90 -30.38
N ILE A 3 -5.82 3.81 -31.68
CA ILE A 3 -4.99 4.74 -32.47
C ILE A 3 -5.44 6.24 -32.33
N LYS A 4 -6.73 6.48 -32.12
CA LYS A 4 -7.24 7.86 -31.97
C LYS A 4 -6.90 8.47 -30.60
N ILE A 5 -6.92 7.66 -29.53
CA ILE A 5 -6.57 8.15 -28.21
C ILE A 5 -5.06 8.32 -28.06
N GLU A 6 -4.25 7.39 -28.59
CA GLU A 6 -2.80 7.51 -28.61
C GLU A 6 -2.35 8.82 -29.26
N ARG A 7 -2.87 9.10 -30.45
CA ARG A 7 -2.60 10.37 -31.13
C ARG A 7 -3.03 11.58 -30.31
N PHE A 8 -4.22 11.54 -29.71
CA PHE A 8 -4.70 12.62 -28.83
C PHE A 8 -3.77 12.85 -27.64
N LEU A 9 -3.30 11.78 -26.99
CA LEU A 9 -2.39 11.88 -25.86
C LEU A 9 -1.03 12.47 -26.28
N GLN A 10 -0.50 12.06 -27.43
CA GLN A 10 0.75 12.61 -27.99
C GLN A 10 0.62 14.09 -28.31
N GLU A 11 -0.45 14.51 -28.99
CA GLU A 11 -0.71 15.91 -29.35
C GLU A 11 -0.95 16.82 -28.12
N ASN A 12 -1.34 16.27 -26.97
CA ASN A 12 -1.61 16.97 -25.72
C ASN A 12 -0.60 16.67 -24.60
N SER A 13 0.56 16.11 -24.96
CA SER A 13 1.69 15.91 -24.07
C SER A 13 2.74 17.01 -24.21
N SER A 14 3.60 17.18 -23.20
CA SER A 14 4.79 18.01 -23.25
C SER A 14 5.94 17.28 -22.57
N ASP A 15 7.11 17.19 -23.22
CA ASP A 15 8.30 16.51 -22.70
C ASP A 15 8.02 15.06 -22.23
N ASN A 16 7.17 14.34 -22.95
CA ASN A 16 6.67 13.02 -22.62
C ASN A 16 5.82 12.94 -21.32
N PHE A 17 5.27 14.07 -20.86
CA PHE A 17 4.35 14.09 -19.73
C PHE A 17 2.93 14.43 -20.16
N ILE A 18 1.95 13.80 -19.50
CA ILE A 18 0.54 14.15 -19.61
C ILE A 18 0.02 14.68 -18.27
N THR A 19 -0.82 15.72 -18.33
CA THR A 19 -1.44 16.33 -17.14
C THR A 19 -2.72 15.59 -16.73
N ILE A 20 -3.17 15.80 -15.49
CA ILE A 20 -4.52 15.35 -15.04
C ILE A 20 -5.60 15.95 -15.95
N SER A 21 -5.45 17.20 -16.42
CA SER A 21 -6.38 17.82 -17.35
C SER A 21 -6.45 17.08 -18.70
N THR A 22 -5.30 16.66 -19.23
CA THR A 22 -5.23 15.82 -20.43
C THR A 22 -5.93 14.48 -20.22
N CYS A 23 -5.66 13.80 -19.09
CA CYS A 23 -6.32 12.54 -18.75
C CYS A 23 -7.85 12.73 -18.64
N LYS A 24 -8.32 13.81 -18.00
CA LYS A 24 -9.74 14.11 -17.88
C LYS A 24 -10.42 14.32 -19.23
N LYS A 25 -9.79 15.07 -20.14
CA LYS A 25 -10.29 15.28 -21.50
C LYS A 25 -10.35 13.98 -22.29
N ALA A 26 -9.30 13.15 -22.21
CA ALA A 26 -9.26 11.85 -22.87
C ALA A 26 -10.34 10.90 -22.32
N SER A 27 -10.46 10.80 -21.00
CA SER A 27 -11.50 10.02 -20.31
C SER A 27 -12.90 10.37 -20.81
N SER A 28 -13.25 11.66 -20.81
CA SER A 28 -14.57 12.13 -21.29
C SER A 28 -14.78 11.92 -22.79
N LYS A 29 -13.75 12.14 -23.62
CA LYS A 29 -13.84 12.07 -25.10
C LYS A 29 -13.96 10.63 -25.61
N TYR A 30 -13.29 9.68 -24.93
CA TYR A 30 -13.18 8.30 -25.36
C TYR A 30 -13.95 7.31 -24.48
N GLU A 31 -14.67 7.81 -23.46
CA GLU A 31 -15.47 7.03 -22.51
C GLU A 31 -14.64 5.97 -21.78
N LEU A 32 -13.42 6.33 -21.36
CA LEU A 32 -12.47 5.48 -20.65
C LEU A 32 -12.29 5.99 -19.21
N SER A 33 -12.00 5.08 -18.28
CA SER A 33 -11.56 5.46 -16.94
C SER A 33 -10.18 6.13 -16.96
N TYR A 34 -9.83 6.90 -15.92
CA TYR A 34 -8.47 7.45 -15.77
C TYR A 34 -7.39 6.37 -15.81
N HIS A 35 -7.65 5.22 -15.20
CA HIS A 35 -6.76 4.06 -15.22
C HIS A 35 -6.45 3.59 -16.64
N GLU A 36 -7.47 3.44 -17.49
CA GLU A 36 -7.30 3.02 -18.88
C GLU A 36 -6.56 4.06 -19.70
N VAL A 37 -6.88 5.34 -19.52
CA VAL A 37 -6.16 6.44 -20.18
C VAL A 37 -4.67 6.44 -19.81
N GLU A 38 -4.34 6.30 -18.54
CA GLU A 38 -2.96 6.29 -18.08
C GLU A 38 -2.22 5.02 -18.48
N LYS A 39 -2.90 3.88 -18.53
CA LYS A 39 -2.32 2.65 -19.07
C LYS A 39 -1.90 2.82 -20.54
N ILE A 40 -2.78 3.39 -21.37
CA ILE A 40 -2.46 3.69 -22.77
C ILE A 40 -1.32 4.70 -22.85
N ALA A 41 -1.32 5.74 -22.02
CA ALA A 41 -0.25 6.73 -21.99
C ALA A 41 1.11 6.09 -21.70
N LEU A 42 1.21 5.30 -20.63
CA LEU A 42 2.45 4.62 -20.23
C LEU A 42 2.94 3.62 -21.29
N GLN A 43 2.04 2.89 -21.94
CA GLN A 43 2.37 1.99 -23.04
C GLN A 43 2.95 2.73 -24.25
N ASN A 44 2.63 4.02 -24.41
CA ASN A 44 3.09 4.89 -25.49
C ASN A 44 4.22 5.84 -25.06
N GLY A 45 4.90 5.57 -23.93
CA GLY A 45 6.04 6.36 -23.46
C GLY A 45 5.66 7.75 -22.89
N LEU A 46 4.40 7.91 -22.48
CA LEU A 46 3.91 9.13 -21.85
C LEU A 46 3.67 8.89 -20.35
N LEU A 47 4.29 9.72 -19.50
CA LEU A 47 4.18 9.60 -18.05
C LEU A 47 3.17 10.61 -17.49
N PRO A 48 2.24 10.19 -16.61
CA PRO A 48 1.46 11.16 -15.83
C PRO A 48 2.38 12.10 -15.04
N LEU A 49 2.19 13.40 -15.19
CA LEU A 49 3.07 14.46 -14.67
C LEU A 49 3.29 14.35 -13.16
N ARG A 50 2.33 13.81 -12.40
CA ARG A 50 2.45 13.60 -10.95
C ARG A 50 3.58 12.64 -10.57
N TYR A 51 4.04 11.76 -11.48
CA TYR A 51 5.15 10.83 -11.27
C TYR A 51 6.52 11.37 -11.73
N LYS A 52 6.57 12.64 -12.20
CA LYS A 52 7.82 13.23 -12.68
C LYS A 52 8.98 13.11 -11.68
N ARG A 53 8.69 13.21 -10.38
CA ARG A 53 9.71 13.11 -9.32
C ARG A 53 10.09 11.69 -8.93
N ASN A 54 9.40 10.69 -9.46
CA ASN A 54 9.79 9.28 -9.30
C ASN A 54 10.90 8.87 -10.30
N GLN A 55 11.05 9.61 -11.39
CA GLN A 55 12.11 9.41 -12.37
C GLN A 55 13.44 9.90 -11.77
N THR A 56 14.52 9.23 -11.87
CA THR A 56 14.91 8.05 -12.66
C THR A 56 14.87 6.73 -11.85
N THR A 57 14.39 6.78 -10.61
CA THR A 57 14.32 5.62 -9.72
C THR A 57 13.30 4.59 -10.22
N ILE A 58 12.15 5.06 -10.72
CA ILE A 58 11.09 4.20 -11.27
C ILE A 58 10.97 4.50 -12.78
N SER A 59 11.35 3.53 -13.60
CA SER A 59 11.25 3.64 -15.06
C SER A 59 9.79 3.67 -15.53
N PHE A 60 9.56 4.04 -16.78
CA PHE A 60 8.23 3.98 -17.41
C PHE A 60 7.63 2.57 -17.36
N GLU A 61 8.44 1.55 -17.63
CA GLU A 61 8.03 0.15 -17.53
C GLU A 61 7.61 -0.22 -16.11
N ASN A 62 8.40 0.18 -15.12
CA ASN A 62 8.10 -0.07 -13.71
C ASN A 62 6.87 0.73 -13.24
N GLN A 63 6.66 1.95 -13.76
CA GLN A 63 5.44 2.70 -13.47
C GLN A 63 4.19 2.02 -14.05
N LEU A 64 4.31 1.37 -15.21
CA LEU A 64 3.23 0.56 -15.79
C LEU A 64 2.98 -0.71 -14.98
N LYS A 65 4.02 -1.38 -14.46
CA LYS A 65 3.86 -2.50 -13.52
C LYS A 65 3.10 -2.07 -12.26
N LEU A 66 3.45 -0.94 -11.66
CA LEU A 66 2.74 -0.39 -10.50
C LEU A 66 1.27 -0.08 -10.81
N LEU A 67 0.99 0.54 -11.97
CA LEU A 67 -0.38 0.84 -12.39
C LEU A 67 -1.22 -0.44 -12.57
N ASN A 68 -0.64 -1.53 -13.03
CA ASN A 68 -1.34 -2.80 -13.19
C ASN A 68 -1.43 -3.60 -11.89
N ALA A 69 -0.66 -3.26 -10.87
CA ALA A 69 -0.61 -4.01 -9.62
C ALA A 69 -1.87 -3.86 -8.77
N HIS A 70 -2.20 -4.93 -8.06
CA HIS A 70 -3.27 -5.00 -7.08
C HIS A 70 -2.70 -5.39 -5.71
N VAL A 71 -2.91 -4.55 -4.69
CA VAL A 71 -2.42 -4.76 -3.33
C VAL A 71 -3.59 -4.90 -2.37
N ALA A 72 -3.57 -5.90 -1.48
CA ALA A 72 -4.49 -5.97 -0.34
C ALA A 72 -3.82 -5.43 0.91
N ILE A 73 -4.51 -4.55 1.65
CA ILE A 73 -4.05 -3.99 2.93
C ILE A 73 -5.07 -4.39 3.98
N ILE A 74 -4.63 -5.16 4.96
CA ILE A 74 -5.48 -5.65 6.04
C ILE A 74 -5.24 -4.79 7.28
N GLY A 75 -6.20 -3.90 7.56
CA GLY A 75 -6.13 -2.80 8.53
C GLY A 75 -5.87 -1.44 7.87
N CYS A 76 -6.64 -0.41 8.26
CA CYS A 76 -6.50 0.98 7.81
C CYS A 76 -6.18 1.94 8.96
N GLY A 77 -5.61 1.41 10.05
CA GLY A 77 -5.17 2.18 11.20
C GLY A 77 -3.84 2.92 10.96
N GLY A 78 -2.97 2.93 11.98
CA GLY A 78 -1.69 3.63 11.94
C GLY A 78 -0.82 3.25 10.75
N LEU A 79 -0.50 1.97 10.59
CA LEU A 79 0.30 1.49 9.46
C LEU A 79 -0.46 1.58 8.15
N GLY A 80 -1.67 0.99 8.08
CA GLY A 80 -2.41 0.84 6.83
C GLY A 80 -2.80 2.14 6.16
N GLY A 81 -3.16 3.19 6.92
CA GLY A 81 -3.45 4.51 6.36
C GLY A 81 -2.25 5.14 5.65
N HIS A 82 -1.05 5.08 6.27
CA HIS A 82 0.20 5.57 5.66
C HIS A 82 0.62 4.73 4.46
N ILE A 83 0.47 3.40 4.54
CA ILE A 83 0.78 2.49 3.44
C ILE A 83 -0.11 2.79 2.23
N ALA A 84 -1.43 2.90 2.44
CA ALA A 84 -2.38 3.21 1.38
C ALA A 84 -2.04 4.54 0.69
N GLU A 85 -1.67 5.59 1.46
CA GLU A 85 -1.23 6.86 0.89
C GLU A 85 0.05 6.72 0.07
N ASN A 86 1.08 6.06 0.61
CA ASN A 86 2.35 5.86 -0.09
C ASN A 86 2.13 5.12 -1.42
N LEU A 87 1.32 4.04 -1.41
CA LEU A 87 1.04 3.27 -2.61
C LEU A 87 0.18 4.04 -3.63
N ALA A 88 -0.76 4.88 -3.16
CA ALA A 88 -1.50 5.79 -4.04
C ALA A 88 -0.57 6.81 -4.72
N ARG A 89 0.39 7.39 -3.98
CA ARG A 89 1.34 8.38 -4.49
C ARG A 89 2.37 7.78 -5.45
N ILE A 90 2.83 6.56 -5.19
CA ILE A 90 3.78 5.87 -6.09
C ILE A 90 3.11 5.33 -7.36
N GLY A 91 1.78 5.17 -7.37
CA GLY A 91 1.02 4.81 -8.55
C GLY A 91 0.58 3.36 -8.66
N VAL A 92 0.41 2.66 -7.54
CA VAL A 92 -0.31 1.37 -7.52
C VAL A 92 -1.72 1.58 -8.04
N GLY A 93 -2.17 0.74 -8.97
CA GLY A 93 -3.42 0.98 -9.70
C GLY A 93 -4.67 0.38 -9.05
N LYS A 94 -4.52 -0.59 -8.15
CA LYS A 94 -5.65 -1.19 -7.44
C LYS A 94 -5.30 -1.56 -6.00
N MET A 95 -6.22 -1.29 -5.07
CA MET A 95 -6.11 -1.72 -3.68
C MET A 95 -7.41 -2.40 -3.22
N THR A 96 -7.28 -3.38 -2.33
CA THR A 96 -8.39 -3.92 -1.54
C THR A 96 -8.07 -3.65 -0.07
N LEU A 97 -8.99 -2.98 0.63
CA LEU A 97 -8.82 -2.52 1.99
C LEU A 97 -9.85 -3.19 2.91
N TYR A 98 -9.42 -3.65 4.08
CA TYR A 98 -10.27 -4.16 5.14
C TYR A 98 -10.02 -3.40 6.44
N ASP A 99 -11.07 -2.93 7.08
CA ASP A 99 -11.05 -2.37 8.44
C ASP A 99 -12.46 -2.31 9.00
N LEU A 100 -12.64 -2.64 10.27
CA LEU A 100 -13.94 -2.62 10.95
C LEU A 100 -14.16 -1.39 11.83
N ASP A 101 -13.12 -0.55 11.99
CA ASP A 101 -13.13 0.55 12.95
C ASP A 101 -13.62 1.87 12.35
N VAL A 102 -13.98 2.77 13.27
CA VAL A 102 -14.15 4.20 12.99
C VAL A 102 -12.94 4.98 13.52
N PHE A 103 -12.75 6.21 13.02
CA PHE A 103 -11.76 7.12 13.60
C PHE A 103 -12.22 7.62 14.97
N GLU A 104 -11.32 7.56 15.94
CA GLU A 104 -11.51 8.05 17.29
C GLU A 104 -10.48 9.14 17.63
N GLU A 105 -10.73 9.95 18.65
CA GLU A 105 -9.85 11.06 19.02
C GLU A 105 -8.41 10.61 19.32
N HIS A 106 -8.23 9.47 19.99
CA HIS A 106 -6.91 8.91 20.27
C HIS A 106 -6.14 8.42 19.02
N ASN A 107 -6.77 8.37 17.86
CA ASN A 107 -6.11 8.05 16.60
C ASN A 107 -5.37 9.26 15.99
N LEU A 108 -5.76 10.48 16.37
CA LEU A 108 -5.22 11.73 15.81
C LEU A 108 -3.71 11.87 15.97
N ASN A 109 -3.14 11.16 16.94
CA ASN A 109 -1.70 11.22 17.20
C ASN A 109 -0.84 10.53 16.12
N ARG A 110 -1.40 9.57 15.33
CA ARG A 110 -0.57 8.69 14.50
C ARG A 110 -1.23 8.12 13.26
N GLN A 111 -2.56 8.15 13.14
CA GLN A 111 -3.25 7.57 11.99
C GLN A 111 -3.37 8.61 10.88
N ASN A 112 -2.81 8.29 9.72
CA ASN A 112 -2.92 9.17 8.56
C ASN A 112 -4.39 9.32 8.13
N PHE A 113 -4.74 10.45 7.55
CA PHE A 113 -6.11 10.84 7.21
C PHE A 113 -7.03 11.10 8.42
N SER A 114 -6.62 10.80 9.68
CA SER A 114 -7.38 11.19 10.85
C SER A 114 -7.30 12.70 11.05
N ASN A 115 -8.42 13.33 11.28
CA ASN A 115 -8.55 14.73 11.65
C ASN A 115 -9.89 14.94 12.35
N TYR A 116 -10.11 16.14 12.86
CA TYR A 116 -11.34 16.48 13.60
C TYR A 116 -12.63 16.18 12.84
N ASP A 117 -12.64 16.37 11.51
CA ASP A 117 -13.84 16.24 10.67
C ASP A 117 -14.24 14.80 10.37
N VAL A 118 -13.35 13.84 10.63
CA VAL A 118 -13.57 12.40 10.33
C VAL A 118 -13.74 11.54 11.59
N ILE A 119 -13.72 12.10 12.77
CA ILE A 119 -14.02 11.36 14.02
C ILE A 119 -15.43 10.74 13.88
N GLY A 120 -15.54 9.44 14.20
CA GLY A 120 -16.77 8.65 14.08
C GLY A 120 -17.06 8.12 12.68
N LYS A 121 -16.22 8.44 11.66
CA LYS A 121 -16.38 7.88 10.29
C LYS A 121 -15.54 6.61 10.13
N GLU A 122 -16.03 5.71 9.34
CA GLU A 122 -15.39 4.42 9.04
C GLU A 122 -14.03 4.65 8.36
N LYS A 123 -12.96 4.10 8.97
CA LYS A 123 -11.58 4.29 8.52
C LYS A 123 -11.40 3.94 7.05
N VAL A 124 -11.88 2.77 6.65
CA VAL A 124 -11.70 2.23 5.30
C VAL A 124 -12.27 3.15 4.21
N TYR A 125 -13.42 3.79 4.44
CA TYR A 125 -14.04 4.68 3.45
C TYR A 125 -13.37 6.05 3.42
N VAL A 126 -12.88 6.57 4.55
CA VAL A 126 -12.08 7.79 4.59
C VAL A 126 -10.77 7.59 3.84
N VAL A 127 -10.04 6.49 4.11
CA VAL A 127 -8.79 6.13 3.43
C VAL A 127 -9.02 6.00 1.92
N LYS A 128 -10.06 5.27 1.50
CA LYS A 128 -10.44 5.16 0.09
C LYS A 128 -10.61 6.54 -0.55
N LYS A 129 -11.47 7.37 0.02
CA LYS A 129 -11.80 8.70 -0.51
C LYS A 129 -10.56 9.58 -0.68
N GLU A 130 -9.69 9.63 0.33
CA GLU A 130 -8.50 10.48 0.28
C GLU A 130 -7.44 9.93 -0.68
N CYS A 131 -7.25 8.61 -0.76
CA CYS A 131 -6.35 7.99 -1.73
C CYS A 131 -6.81 8.22 -3.18
N GLU A 132 -8.11 8.09 -3.47
CA GLU A 132 -8.68 8.37 -4.79
C GLU A 132 -8.57 9.86 -5.18
N ARG A 133 -8.58 10.78 -4.20
CA ARG A 133 -8.30 12.22 -4.44
C ARG A 133 -6.83 12.49 -4.77
N ILE A 134 -5.91 11.72 -4.19
CA ILE A 134 -4.47 11.80 -4.49
C ILE A 134 -4.20 11.24 -5.89
N ASN A 135 -4.81 10.11 -6.21
CA ASN A 135 -4.57 9.40 -7.47
C ASN A 135 -5.90 9.01 -8.14
N PRO A 136 -6.39 9.79 -9.11
CA PRO A 136 -7.69 9.53 -9.77
C PRO A 136 -7.73 8.23 -10.60
N SER A 137 -6.59 7.64 -10.94
CA SER A 137 -6.52 6.35 -11.66
C SER A 137 -6.54 5.13 -10.74
N LEU A 138 -6.38 5.34 -9.42
CA LEU A 138 -6.44 4.30 -8.42
C LEU A 138 -7.88 3.78 -8.27
N ARG A 139 -8.03 2.47 -8.17
CA ARG A 139 -9.30 1.79 -7.88
C ARG A 139 -9.22 1.12 -6.53
N ILE A 140 -10.16 1.43 -5.62
CA ILE A 140 -10.17 0.87 -4.27
C ILE A 140 -11.45 0.11 -3.99
N ASN A 141 -11.31 -1.18 -3.68
CA ASN A 141 -12.35 -1.98 -3.04
C ASN A 141 -12.20 -1.85 -1.53
N ALA A 142 -13.19 -1.29 -0.86
CA ALA A 142 -13.15 -1.01 0.58
C ALA A 142 -14.23 -1.85 1.29
N HIS A 143 -13.82 -2.62 2.31
CA HIS A 143 -14.66 -3.51 3.09
C HIS A 143 -14.69 -3.04 4.55
N TYR A 144 -15.81 -2.47 4.97
CA TYR A 144 -16.05 -2.11 6.37
C TYR A 144 -16.50 -3.36 7.15
N LYS A 145 -15.54 -4.19 7.49
CA LYS A 145 -15.73 -5.41 8.28
C LYS A 145 -14.41 -5.96 8.79
N GLU A 146 -14.47 -6.80 9.79
CA GLU A 146 -13.34 -7.63 10.21
C GLU A 146 -12.91 -8.55 9.06
N PHE A 147 -11.61 -8.62 8.81
CA PHE A 147 -11.05 -9.61 7.89
C PHE A 147 -10.88 -10.95 8.62
N THR A 148 -11.37 -12.01 8.01
CA THR A 148 -11.07 -13.39 8.45
C THR A 148 -10.54 -14.20 7.29
N VAL A 149 -9.51 -15.01 7.53
CA VAL A 149 -8.92 -15.85 6.48
C VAL A 149 -9.97 -16.79 5.89
N ALA A 150 -10.78 -17.41 6.74
CA ALA A 150 -11.78 -18.39 6.30
C ALA A 150 -12.83 -17.85 5.31
N GLN A 151 -13.20 -16.58 5.42
CA GLN A 151 -14.27 -16.00 4.60
C GLN A 151 -13.72 -15.11 3.47
N ASP A 152 -12.61 -14.43 3.72
CA ASP A 152 -12.18 -13.29 2.89
C ASP A 152 -10.93 -13.58 2.07
N PHE A 153 -10.14 -14.61 2.41
CA PHE A 153 -8.89 -14.89 1.71
C PHE A 153 -9.10 -15.10 0.20
N LYS A 154 -10.19 -15.73 -0.20
CA LYS A 154 -10.51 -15.96 -1.62
C LYS A 154 -10.60 -14.66 -2.42
N GLU A 155 -11.06 -13.55 -1.81
CA GLU A 155 -11.17 -12.26 -2.49
C GLU A 155 -9.81 -11.62 -2.76
N ILE A 156 -8.83 -11.89 -1.89
CA ILE A 156 -7.47 -11.38 -2.01
C ILE A 156 -6.48 -12.39 -2.58
N SER A 157 -6.90 -13.60 -2.93
CA SER A 157 -6.01 -14.67 -3.40
C SER A 157 -5.32 -14.38 -4.75
N ASN A 158 -5.80 -13.41 -5.51
CA ASN A 158 -5.25 -13.01 -6.80
C ASN A 158 -4.64 -11.59 -6.80
N VAL A 159 -4.30 -11.05 -5.63
CA VAL A 159 -3.55 -9.79 -5.55
C VAL A 159 -2.05 -10.06 -5.74
N ASP A 160 -1.29 -9.04 -6.11
CA ASP A 160 0.16 -9.18 -6.27
C ASP A 160 0.90 -9.20 -4.93
N VAL A 161 0.38 -8.50 -3.92
CA VAL A 161 0.97 -8.44 -2.57
C VAL A 161 -0.13 -8.25 -1.53
N VAL A 162 -0.03 -8.97 -0.41
CA VAL A 162 -0.82 -8.73 0.80
C VAL A 162 0.05 -8.01 1.83
N ILE A 163 -0.48 -6.96 2.44
CA ILE A 163 0.21 -6.20 3.49
C ILE A 163 -0.56 -6.33 4.81
N ASP A 164 0.16 -6.78 5.82
CA ASP A 164 -0.29 -6.87 7.19
C ASP A 164 -0.13 -5.51 7.89
N ALA A 165 -1.26 -4.87 8.19
CA ALA A 165 -1.34 -3.67 9.01
C ALA A 165 -2.24 -3.89 10.25
N LEU A 166 -2.31 -5.14 10.70
CA LEU A 166 -3.10 -5.63 11.83
C LEU A 166 -2.41 -5.34 13.17
N ASP A 167 -3.19 -5.34 14.23
CA ASP A 167 -2.74 -5.32 15.62
C ASP A 167 -2.98 -6.67 16.35
N ASN A 168 -3.70 -7.60 15.72
CA ASN A 168 -4.01 -8.93 16.27
C ASN A 168 -2.93 -9.96 15.87
N PRO A 169 -2.08 -10.44 16.81
CA PRO A 169 -1.01 -11.39 16.50
C PRO A 169 -1.50 -12.73 15.95
N ALA A 170 -2.65 -13.23 16.39
CA ALA A 170 -3.19 -14.51 15.91
C ALA A 170 -3.58 -14.41 14.44
N LEU A 171 -4.27 -13.34 14.06
CA LEU A 171 -4.66 -13.11 12.67
C LEU A 171 -3.42 -12.82 11.77
N LYS A 172 -2.39 -12.13 12.28
CA LYS A 172 -1.10 -11.96 11.58
C LYS A 172 -0.47 -13.30 11.21
N LEU A 173 -0.41 -14.22 12.18
CA LEU A 173 0.15 -15.57 11.98
C LEU A 173 -0.66 -16.37 10.96
N GLU A 174 -1.98 -16.40 11.12
CA GLU A 174 -2.89 -17.10 10.21
C GLU A 174 -2.78 -16.58 8.78
N LEU A 175 -2.76 -15.25 8.62
CA LEU A 175 -2.66 -14.60 7.31
C LEU A 175 -1.29 -14.88 6.65
N ALA A 176 -0.19 -14.76 7.41
CA ALA A 176 1.16 -15.04 6.90
C ALA A 176 1.31 -16.49 6.46
N PHE A 177 0.83 -17.44 7.29
CA PHE A 177 0.80 -18.86 6.96
C PHE A 177 0.01 -19.13 5.69
N THR A 178 -1.20 -18.59 5.60
CA THR A 178 -2.07 -18.81 4.44
C THR A 178 -1.49 -18.20 3.15
N CYS A 179 -0.90 -17.01 3.23
CA CYS A 179 -0.20 -16.41 2.09
C CYS A 179 0.95 -17.29 1.61
N LYS A 180 1.76 -17.82 2.54
CA LYS A 180 2.88 -18.73 2.23
C LYS A 180 2.40 -20.00 1.53
N GLU A 181 1.37 -20.68 2.06
CA GLU A 181 0.80 -21.90 1.48
C GLU A 181 0.23 -21.69 0.06
N ASN A 182 -0.17 -20.45 -0.25
CA ASN A 182 -0.71 -20.09 -1.56
C ASN A 182 0.29 -19.38 -2.46
N ASN A 183 1.57 -19.31 -2.10
CA ASN A 183 2.63 -18.59 -2.82
C ASN A 183 2.25 -17.12 -3.12
N LEU A 184 1.51 -16.49 -2.22
CA LEU A 184 1.08 -15.10 -2.33
C LEU A 184 2.06 -14.20 -1.57
N PRO A 185 2.73 -13.25 -2.25
CA PRO A 185 3.66 -12.33 -1.60
C PRO A 185 3.03 -11.59 -0.42
N PHE A 186 3.73 -11.58 0.71
CA PHE A 186 3.24 -11.03 1.97
C PHE A 186 4.28 -10.10 2.59
N VAL A 187 3.84 -8.94 3.06
CA VAL A 187 4.67 -7.95 3.75
C VAL A 187 4.16 -7.76 5.17
N HIS A 188 5.02 -8.06 6.13
CA HIS A 188 4.77 -7.88 7.56
C HIS A 188 5.40 -6.60 8.09
N GLY A 189 4.72 -5.94 9.03
CA GLY A 189 5.24 -4.86 9.84
C GLY A 189 4.65 -4.86 11.25
N ALA A 190 5.48 -4.53 12.22
CA ALA A 190 5.07 -4.32 13.61
C ALA A 190 5.82 -3.14 14.21
N ILE A 191 5.21 -2.50 15.20
CA ILE A 191 5.74 -1.33 15.91
C ILE A 191 5.55 -1.48 17.43
N ALA A 192 6.49 -0.97 18.20
CA ALA A 192 6.36 -0.85 19.66
C ALA A 192 7.30 0.25 20.17
N GLY A 193 6.75 1.40 20.62
CA GLY A 193 7.54 2.55 21.05
C GLY A 193 8.45 3.08 19.95
N PHE A 194 9.77 2.97 20.13
CA PHE A 194 10.78 3.36 19.13
C PHE A 194 11.21 2.20 18.22
N ASN A 195 10.65 1.00 18.39
CA ASN A 195 11.07 -0.17 17.67
C ASN A 195 10.11 -0.50 16.53
N THR A 196 10.68 -0.99 15.42
CA THR A 196 9.92 -1.55 14.30
C THR A 196 10.50 -2.89 13.86
N GLN A 197 9.65 -3.74 13.30
CA GLN A 197 10.02 -5.04 12.79
C GLN A 197 9.38 -5.22 11.41
N HIS A 198 10.16 -5.72 10.46
CA HIS A 198 9.73 -5.90 9.07
C HIS A 198 10.19 -7.24 8.54
N ALA A 199 9.36 -7.87 7.72
CA ALA A 199 9.69 -9.12 7.03
C ALA A 199 8.83 -9.27 5.77
N SER A 200 9.31 -10.05 4.81
CA SER A 200 8.56 -10.37 3.59
C SER A 200 8.61 -11.86 3.31
N CYS A 201 7.45 -12.45 2.97
CA CYS A 201 7.33 -13.83 2.49
C CYS A 201 7.93 -14.90 3.42
N ILE A 202 7.89 -14.68 4.73
CA ILE A 202 8.40 -15.63 5.76
C ILE A 202 7.29 -16.14 6.69
N SER A 203 7.60 -17.20 7.45
CA SER A 203 6.79 -17.59 8.61
C SER A 203 7.03 -16.62 9.76
N LEU A 204 5.95 -16.18 10.43
CA LEU A 204 6.03 -15.29 11.60
C LEU A 204 6.04 -16.05 12.94
N GLU A 205 6.01 -17.39 12.94
CA GLU A 205 5.89 -18.21 14.16
C GLU A 205 6.99 -17.95 15.19
N HIS A 206 8.22 -17.69 14.72
CA HIS A 206 9.35 -17.38 15.61
C HIS A 206 9.25 -15.98 16.24
N LEU A 207 8.51 -15.07 15.63
CA LEU A 207 8.34 -13.69 16.09
C LEU A 207 7.22 -13.55 17.12
N TYR A 208 6.19 -14.40 17.03
CA TYR A 208 5.00 -14.36 17.88
C TYR A 208 4.84 -15.65 18.72
N LYS A 209 5.89 -16.04 19.42
CA LYS A 209 5.83 -17.22 20.32
C LYS A 209 4.73 -17.02 21.37
N ASN A 210 3.80 -18.00 21.46
CA ASN A 210 2.73 -18.09 22.46
C ASN A 210 1.55 -17.12 22.33
N GLY A 211 1.28 -16.51 21.18
CA GLY A 211 0.07 -15.66 20.98
C GLY A 211 -0.03 -14.48 21.96
N SER A 212 1.12 -14.05 22.53
CA SER A 212 1.16 -12.92 23.47
C SER A 212 0.67 -11.66 22.78
N LYS A 213 -0.19 -10.89 23.47
CA LYS A 213 -0.52 -9.51 23.03
C LYS A 213 0.80 -8.77 22.82
N GLY A 214 0.89 -8.01 21.73
CA GLY A 214 2.06 -7.20 21.45
C GLY A 214 2.36 -6.24 22.59
N ILE A 215 3.64 -5.92 22.77
CA ILE A 215 4.10 -4.98 23.80
C ILE A 215 3.73 -3.52 23.51
N GLU A 216 3.21 -3.24 22.31
CA GLU A 216 2.80 -1.90 21.86
C GLU A 216 1.76 -1.25 22.79
N THR A 217 0.92 -2.03 23.46
CA THR A 217 -0.06 -1.52 24.41
C THR A 217 0.58 -0.92 25.65
N SER A 218 1.80 -1.35 26.01
CA SER A 218 2.55 -0.88 27.17
C SER A 218 3.53 0.25 26.86
N VAL A 219 4.07 0.30 25.62
CA VAL A 219 5.11 1.27 25.24
C VAL A 219 4.61 2.36 24.28
N GLY A 220 3.38 2.22 23.79
CA GLY A 220 2.74 3.20 22.91
C GLY A 220 3.23 3.18 21.47
N ASN A 221 2.60 4.03 20.65
CA ASN A 221 2.82 4.09 19.18
C ASN A 221 3.01 5.55 18.74
N PRO A 222 4.23 6.11 18.81
CA PRO A 222 4.52 7.46 18.34
C PRO A 222 4.36 7.60 16.82
N ALA A 223 3.89 8.76 16.36
CA ALA A 223 3.62 9.01 14.94
C ALA A 223 4.82 8.72 14.03
N PHE A 224 6.02 9.13 14.45
CA PHE A 224 7.25 8.95 13.66
C PHE A 224 7.61 7.45 13.49
N THR A 225 7.40 6.62 14.51
CA THR A 225 7.65 5.17 14.41
C THR A 225 6.66 4.52 13.45
N VAL A 226 5.38 4.93 13.53
CA VAL A 226 4.32 4.43 12.65
C VAL A 226 4.60 4.80 11.19
N SER A 227 4.90 6.06 10.90
CA SER A 227 5.18 6.53 9.53
C SER A 227 6.45 5.91 8.95
N PHE A 228 7.50 5.72 9.77
CA PHE A 228 8.72 5.03 9.37
C PHE A 228 8.43 3.56 9.00
N ALA A 229 7.74 2.84 9.87
CA ALA A 229 7.40 1.44 9.62
C ALA A 229 6.53 1.27 8.37
N ALA A 230 5.51 2.10 8.21
CA ALA A 230 4.65 2.08 7.03
C ALA A 230 5.42 2.40 5.73
N SER A 231 6.43 3.27 5.80
CA SER A 231 7.31 3.57 4.66
C SER A 231 8.14 2.36 4.24
N LEU A 232 8.70 1.62 5.20
CA LEU A 232 9.43 0.37 4.92
C LEU A 232 8.51 -0.72 4.35
N GLN A 233 7.30 -0.90 4.90
CA GLN A 233 6.34 -1.86 4.33
C GLN A 233 5.93 -1.47 2.90
N SER A 234 5.72 -0.17 2.63
CA SER A 234 5.42 0.32 1.29
C SER A 234 6.57 0.08 0.32
N LEU A 235 7.82 0.29 0.76
CA LEU A 235 9.03 0.01 -0.02
C LEU A 235 9.14 -1.47 -0.35
N GLU A 236 8.94 -2.37 0.62
CA GLU A 236 8.98 -3.81 0.40
C GLU A 236 7.89 -4.26 -0.58
N CYS A 237 6.66 -3.74 -0.43
CA CYS A 237 5.59 -4.00 -1.39
C CYS A 237 5.99 -3.60 -2.83
N VAL A 238 6.56 -2.41 -3.01
CA VAL A 238 7.05 -1.94 -4.32
C VAL A 238 8.16 -2.85 -4.85
N LYS A 239 9.11 -3.26 -4.02
CA LYS A 239 10.20 -4.18 -4.44
C LYS A 239 9.64 -5.51 -4.93
N LEU A 240 8.67 -6.10 -4.23
CA LEU A 240 8.01 -7.35 -4.63
C LEU A 240 7.27 -7.20 -5.96
N ILE A 241 6.47 -6.14 -6.14
CA ILE A 241 5.75 -5.85 -7.40
C ILE A 241 6.73 -5.70 -8.58
N LEU A 242 7.85 -5.02 -8.36
CA LEU A 242 8.83 -4.77 -9.41
C LEU A 242 9.79 -5.95 -9.65
N GLY A 243 9.78 -6.97 -8.79
CA GLY A 243 10.67 -8.13 -8.87
C GLY A 243 12.12 -7.79 -8.53
N LEU A 244 12.35 -6.83 -7.62
CA LEU A 244 13.70 -6.47 -7.17
C LEU A 244 14.22 -7.50 -6.18
N LYS A 245 15.50 -7.90 -6.33
CA LYS A 245 16.15 -8.92 -5.49
C LYS A 245 16.53 -8.40 -4.10
N GLU A 246 16.65 -7.10 -3.94
CA GLU A 246 17.01 -6.40 -2.70
C GLU A 246 15.82 -6.27 -1.73
N ASN A 247 14.86 -7.20 -1.76
CA ASN A 247 13.73 -7.27 -0.82
C ASN A 247 14.10 -8.05 0.46
N LEU A 248 13.16 -8.10 1.41
CA LEU A 248 13.31 -8.80 2.70
C LEU A 248 12.83 -10.27 2.65
N GLU A 249 12.72 -10.87 1.47
CA GLU A 249 12.35 -12.29 1.37
C GLU A 249 13.34 -13.17 2.11
N GLY A 250 12.85 -13.97 3.07
CA GLY A 250 13.68 -14.81 3.94
C GLY A 250 14.47 -14.04 5.01
N LYS A 251 14.17 -12.77 5.26
CA LYS A 251 14.90 -11.92 6.21
C LYS A 251 13.96 -11.17 7.12
N ILE A 252 14.51 -10.78 8.28
CA ILE A 252 13.84 -9.92 9.25
C ILE A 252 14.69 -8.68 9.47
N LEU A 253 14.11 -7.50 9.27
CA LEU A 253 14.74 -6.22 9.61
C LEU A 253 14.16 -5.72 10.93
N LEU A 254 15.01 -5.57 11.93
CA LEU A 254 14.69 -4.93 13.21
C LEU A 254 15.31 -3.54 13.24
N CYS A 255 14.50 -2.53 13.63
CA CYS A 255 14.98 -1.17 13.75
C CYS A 255 14.70 -0.65 15.16
N ASN A 256 15.71 -0.09 15.82
CA ASN A 256 15.60 0.69 17.04
C ASN A 256 15.90 2.15 16.70
N LEU A 257 14.86 2.97 16.61
CA LEU A 257 14.99 4.38 16.19
C LEU A 257 15.58 5.27 17.28
N LEU A 258 15.53 4.85 18.56
CA LEU A 258 16.13 5.58 19.65
C LEU A 258 17.67 5.51 19.57
N GLU A 259 18.19 4.32 19.32
CA GLU A 259 19.64 4.04 19.28
C GLU A 259 20.22 4.14 17.84
N ASN A 260 19.37 4.39 16.83
CA ASN A 260 19.73 4.37 15.40
C ASN A 260 20.33 3.02 14.95
N GLU A 261 19.82 1.92 15.50
CA GLU A 261 20.29 0.57 15.17
C GLU A 261 19.35 -0.09 14.15
N PHE A 262 19.95 -0.73 13.15
CA PHE A 262 19.27 -1.46 12.09
C PHE A 262 19.92 -2.85 11.95
N ILE A 263 19.20 -3.90 12.31
CA ILE A 263 19.71 -5.27 12.33
C ILE A 263 18.95 -6.09 11.30
N LEU A 264 19.69 -6.65 10.33
CA LEU A 264 19.13 -7.58 9.36
C LEU A 264 19.51 -9.01 9.77
N LEU A 265 18.51 -9.85 9.94
CA LEU A 265 18.65 -11.26 10.33
C LEU A 265 18.19 -12.14 9.16
N ASP A 266 18.92 -13.22 8.89
CA ASP A 266 18.43 -14.31 8.05
C ASP A 266 17.45 -15.16 8.87
N ASN A 267 16.35 -15.64 8.23
CA ASN A 267 15.29 -16.43 8.87
C ASN A 267 15.42 -17.91 8.51
#